data_81fc12783ff5ff738a0d55633d1f043a
#
_entry.id   81fc12783ff5ff738a0d55633d1f043a
#
_cell.length_a   1.000
_cell.length_b   1.000
_cell.length_c   1.000
_cell.angle_alpha   90.00
_cell.angle_beta   90.00
_cell.angle_gamma   90.00
#
_symmetry.space_group_name_H-M   'P 1'
#
loop_
_entity.id
_entity.type
_entity.pdbx_description
1 polymer ?
#
loop_
_entity_poly.entity_id
_entity_poly.type
_entity_poly.pdbx_seq_one_letter_code
_entity_poly.pdbx_strand_id
1 'polypeptide(L)'
;LSQYAIIQSATLLAAVLPAYFILKYFDHRPLSDLGLSIKGRGRDILYGLLAAVVLYGVGFGLSLLSGEVKVTGVQLSVVDLAGSFGVFILVALTEEIMVRGYILGRLLRTRLNKFLSLGISSVLFSLMHFFNPNVAFLPLLNLVLAGCLLGVTFLYTRNLWFPISLHLFWNWLQGPVLGYKVSGTILCSSLLQLQFPDNNILNGGDFGFEGSIICTVLMILMTGCIIWYFERKKQMSF
;
A
#
# COMPACT_ATOMS: atom_id res chain seq x y z
N LEU A 1 -7.82 -12.80 -14.04
CA LEU A 1 -8.45 -12.26 -12.84
C LEU A 1 -9.00 -13.35 -11.92
N SER A 2 -9.78 -14.33 -12.40
CA SER A 2 -10.38 -15.37 -11.55
C SER A 2 -9.37 -16.19 -10.77
N GLN A 3 -8.28 -16.63 -11.40
CA GLN A 3 -7.19 -17.34 -10.73
C GLN A 3 -6.53 -16.49 -9.63
N TYR A 4 -6.27 -15.21 -9.92
CA TYR A 4 -5.73 -14.28 -8.93
C TYR A 4 -6.69 -14.09 -7.75
N ALA A 5 -8.00 -13.96 -8.00
CA ALA A 5 -8.99 -13.84 -6.93
C ALA A 5 -9.01 -15.08 -6.02
N ILE A 6 -8.92 -16.29 -6.59
CA ILE A 6 -8.84 -17.54 -5.81
C ILE A 6 -7.57 -17.58 -4.96
N ILE A 7 -6.41 -17.27 -5.56
CA ILE A 7 -5.13 -17.24 -4.84
C ILE A 7 -5.19 -16.22 -3.71
N GLN A 8 -5.65 -15.01 -3.97
CA GLN A 8 -5.72 -13.95 -2.96
C GLN A 8 -6.74 -14.26 -1.84
N SER A 9 -7.84 -14.95 -2.16
CA SER A 9 -8.77 -15.42 -1.14
C SER A 9 -8.13 -16.46 -0.23
N ALA A 10 -7.39 -17.42 -0.80
CA ALA A 10 -6.64 -18.41 -0.03
C ALA A 10 -5.53 -17.77 0.82
N THR A 11 -4.81 -16.79 0.27
CA THR A 11 -3.77 -16.05 0.98
C THR A 11 -4.37 -15.22 2.14
N LEU A 12 -5.54 -14.60 1.95
CA LEU A 12 -6.26 -13.91 3.02
C LEU A 12 -6.61 -14.86 4.16
N LEU A 13 -7.14 -16.03 3.86
CA LEU A 13 -7.43 -17.05 4.88
C LEU A 13 -6.15 -17.49 5.59
N ALA A 14 -5.06 -17.73 4.84
CA ALA A 14 -3.76 -18.10 5.39
C ALA A 14 -3.14 -17.00 6.27
N ALA A 15 -3.46 -15.73 6.06
CA ALA A 15 -3.02 -14.63 6.92
C ALA A 15 -3.92 -14.46 8.16
N VAL A 16 -5.24 -14.51 7.96
CA VAL A 16 -6.22 -14.24 9.03
C VAL A 16 -6.31 -15.39 10.04
N LEU A 17 -6.29 -16.64 9.58
CA LEU A 17 -6.45 -17.79 10.47
C LEU A 17 -5.33 -17.92 11.51
N PRO A 18 -4.03 -17.87 11.15
CA PRO A 18 -2.95 -17.88 12.14
C PRO A 18 -3.00 -16.64 13.05
N ALA A 19 -3.26 -15.45 12.51
CA ALA A 19 -3.39 -14.23 13.31
C ALA A 19 -4.51 -14.35 14.34
N TYR A 20 -5.68 -14.88 13.94
CA TYR A 20 -6.77 -15.17 14.85
C TYR A 20 -6.40 -16.18 15.92
N PHE A 21 -5.78 -17.31 15.51
CA PHE A 21 -5.39 -18.38 16.42
C PHE A 21 -4.41 -17.87 17.49
N ILE A 22 -3.38 -17.14 17.06
CA ILE A 22 -2.37 -16.60 17.98
C ILE A 22 -2.99 -15.56 18.92
N LEU A 23 -3.79 -14.61 18.39
CA LEU A 23 -4.47 -13.62 19.22
C LEU A 23 -5.38 -14.27 20.26
N LYS A 24 -6.16 -15.26 19.86
CA LYS A 24 -7.13 -15.89 20.76
C LYS A 24 -6.49 -16.79 21.82
N TYR A 25 -5.55 -17.64 21.42
CA TYR A 25 -5.04 -18.71 22.30
C TYR A 25 -3.71 -18.38 23.00
N PHE A 26 -2.89 -17.51 22.40
CA PHE A 26 -1.61 -17.11 22.98
C PHE A 26 -1.66 -15.73 23.60
N ASP A 27 -2.28 -14.76 22.93
CA ASP A 27 -2.37 -13.37 23.41
C ASP A 27 -3.62 -13.14 24.28
N HIS A 28 -4.60 -14.05 24.25
CA HIS A 28 -5.91 -13.93 24.93
C HIS A 28 -6.64 -12.62 24.58
N ARG A 29 -6.63 -12.24 23.28
CA ARG A 29 -7.15 -10.97 22.78
C ARG A 29 -8.23 -11.16 21.70
N PRO A 30 -9.19 -10.23 21.60
CA PRO A 30 -10.22 -10.27 20.56
C PRO A 30 -9.66 -9.83 19.22
N LEU A 31 -10.28 -10.27 18.11
CA LEU A 31 -9.95 -9.86 16.74
C LEU A 31 -10.09 -8.34 16.52
N SER A 32 -10.93 -7.65 17.28
CA SER A 32 -11.06 -6.19 17.24
C SER A 32 -9.73 -5.47 17.46
N ASP A 33 -8.78 -6.11 18.14
CA ASP A 33 -7.45 -5.57 18.42
C ASP A 33 -6.56 -5.48 17.19
N LEU A 34 -6.93 -6.13 16.07
CA LEU A 34 -6.31 -5.91 14.76
C LEU A 34 -6.65 -4.54 14.15
N GLY A 35 -7.65 -3.84 14.69
CA GLY A 35 -8.07 -2.54 14.16
C GLY A 35 -9.06 -2.61 13.00
N LEU A 36 -9.82 -3.70 12.85
CA LEU A 36 -10.79 -3.90 11.76
C LEU A 36 -12.16 -3.25 11.99
N SER A 37 -12.39 -2.62 13.14
CA SER A 37 -13.67 -1.93 13.39
C SER A 37 -13.91 -0.82 12.38
N ILE A 38 -15.03 -0.90 11.63
CA ILE A 38 -15.39 0.07 10.57
C ILE A 38 -16.24 1.23 11.09
N LYS A 39 -16.86 1.06 12.28
CA LYS A 39 -17.78 2.06 12.83
C LYS A 39 -17.07 3.39 13.06
N GLY A 40 -17.55 4.47 12.40
CA GLY A 40 -16.98 5.81 12.50
C GLY A 40 -15.70 6.03 11.69
N ARG A 41 -15.30 5.10 10.80
CA ARG A 41 -14.04 5.13 10.04
C ARG A 41 -14.18 5.63 8.60
N GLY A 42 -15.32 6.18 8.22
CA GLY A 42 -15.52 6.73 6.86
C GLY A 42 -14.49 7.80 6.48
N ARG A 43 -14.03 8.62 7.45
CA ARG A 43 -12.94 9.60 7.22
C ARG A 43 -11.60 8.93 6.95
N ASP A 44 -11.28 7.85 7.63
CA ASP A 44 -10.04 7.10 7.43
C ASP A 44 -9.99 6.50 6.01
N ILE A 45 -11.13 5.96 5.54
CA ILE A 45 -11.27 5.45 4.17
C ILE A 45 -11.11 6.59 3.15
N LEU A 46 -11.76 7.72 3.38
CA LEU A 46 -11.64 8.90 2.51
C LEU A 46 -10.20 9.43 2.46
N TYR A 47 -9.51 9.52 3.58
CA TYR A 47 -8.12 9.96 3.64
C TYR A 47 -7.19 9.01 2.91
N GLY A 48 -7.42 7.69 2.97
CA GLY A 48 -6.66 6.71 2.20
C GLY A 48 -6.82 6.90 0.69
N LEU A 49 -8.06 7.05 0.22
CA LEU A 49 -8.36 7.37 -1.18
C LEU A 49 -7.67 8.67 -1.61
N LEU A 50 -7.86 9.77 -0.85
CA LEU A 50 -7.30 11.08 -1.20
C LEU A 50 -5.76 11.04 -1.23
N ALA A 51 -5.12 10.34 -0.29
CA ALA A 51 -3.67 10.19 -0.27
C ALA A 51 -3.17 9.46 -1.52
N ALA A 52 -3.83 8.36 -1.94
CA ALA A 52 -3.49 7.65 -3.16
C ALA A 52 -3.69 8.53 -4.41
N VAL A 53 -4.83 9.23 -4.50
CA VAL A 53 -5.14 10.13 -5.62
C VAL A 53 -4.11 11.27 -5.72
N VAL A 54 -3.72 11.88 -4.61
CA VAL A 54 -2.71 12.95 -4.59
C VAL A 54 -1.35 12.39 -5.02
N LEU A 55 -0.94 11.26 -4.47
CA LEU A 55 0.36 10.66 -4.78
C LEU A 55 0.46 10.29 -6.27
N TYR A 56 -0.54 9.58 -6.81
CA TYR A 56 -0.54 9.19 -8.21
C TYR A 56 -0.85 10.35 -9.14
N GLY A 57 -1.71 11.29 -8.76
CA GLY A 57 -1.98 12.48 -9.56
C GLY A 57 -0.73 13.35 -9.75
N VAL A 58 0.02 13.59 -8.67
CA VAL A 58 1.29 14.33 -8.73
C VAL A 58 2.36 13.49 -9.43
N GLY A 59 2.53 12.22 -9.06
CA GLY A 59 3.58 11.35 -9.61
C GLY A 59 3.40 11.12 -11.11
N PHE A 60 2.20 10.80 -11.55
CA PHE A 60 1.86 10.63 -12.96
C PHE A 60 2.02 11.93 -13.74
N GLY A 61 1.55 13.06 -13.18
CA GLY A 61 1.74 14.37 -13.76
C GLY A 61 3.22 14.72 -13.98
N LEU A 62 4.07 14.47 -12.98
CA LEU A 62 5.52 14.65 -13.10
C LEU A 62 6.13 13.73 -14.16
N SER A 63 5.72 12.46 -14.22
CA SER A 63 6.20 11.50 -15.23
C SER A 63 5.80 11.91 -16.66
N LEU A 64 4.61 12.47 -16.85
CA LEU A 64 4.18 13.02 -18.14
C LEU A 64 4.99 14.26 -18.54
N LEU A 65 5.15 15.21 -17.59
CA LEU A 65 5.87 16.47 -17.84
C LEU A 65 7.36 16.25 -18.12
N SER A 66 7.97 15.25 -17.49
CA SER A 66 9.38 14.89 -17.74
C SER A 66 9.58 14.03 -18.99
N GLY A 67 8.50 13.60 -19.65
CA GLY A 67 8.57 12.73 -20.83
C GLY A 67 8.88 11.26 -20.52
N GLU A 68 8.91 10.87 -19.25
CA GLU A 68 9.21 9.50 -18.80
C GLU A 68 8.07 8.52 -19.11
N VAL A 69 6.88 9.04 -19.40
CA VAL A 69 5.69 8.28 -19.77
C VAL A 69 4.91 9.03 -20.84
N LYS A 70 4.36 8.30 -21.81
CA LYS A 70 3.43 8.81 -22.81
C LYS A 70 2.14 8.00 -22.79
N VAL A 71 1.00 8.67 -22.79
CA VAL A 71 -0.31 8.01 -22.98
C VAL A 71 -0.51 7.81 -24.49
N THR A 72 -0.63 6.55 -24.90
CA THR A 72 -0.79 6.17 -26.33
C THR A 72 -2.22 5.82 -26.68
N GLY A 73 -3.07 5.56 -25.67
CA GLY A 73 -4.46 5.22 -25.89
C GLY A 73 -5.26 5.09 -24.58
N VAL A 74 -6.56 4.96 -24.74
CA VAL A 74 -7.51 4.71 -23.66
C VAL A 74 -8.35 3.48 -24.03
N GLN A 75 -8.40 2.49 -23.15
CA GLN A 75 -9.14 1.25 -23.35
C GLN A 75 -10.02 1.00 -22.13
N LEU A 76 -11.32 1.25 -22.24
CA LEU A 76 -12.25 0.99 -21.16
C LEU A 76 -12.69 -0.48 -21.14
N SER A 77 -12.30 -1.20 -20.10
CA SER A 77 -12.82 -2.52 -19.75
C SER A 77 -13.41 -2.47 -18.34
N VAL A 78 -14.73 -2.37 -18.24
CA VAL A 78 -15.43 -2.33 -16.95
C VAL A 78 -15.19 -3.63 -16.15
N VAL A 79 -15.09 -4.77 -16.84
CA VAL A 79 -14.82 -6.08 -16.22
C VAL A 79 -13.43 -6.10 -15.59
N ASP A 80 -12.41 -5.58 -16.27
CA ASP A 80 -11.05 -5.53 -15.76
C ASP A 80 -10.94 -4.54 -14.58
N LEU A 81 -11.54 -3.36 -14.69
CA LEU A 81 -11.53 -2.36 -13.63
C LEU A 81 -12.25 -2.83 -12.36
N ALA A 82 -13.44 -3.42 -12.51
CA ALA A 82 -14.21 -3.91 -11.36
C ALA A 82 -13.59 -5.18 -10.77
N GLY A 83 -13.15 -6.12 -11.63
CA GLY A 83 -12.53 -7.36 -11.18
C GLY A 83 -11.20 -7.14 -10.48
N SER A 84 -10.35 -6.25 -11.01
CA SER A 84 -9.08 -5.88 -10.37
C SER A 84 -9.28 -5.12 -9.06
N PHE A 85 -10.32 -4.28 -8.96
CA PHE A 85 -10.68 -3.61 -7.72
C PHE A 85 -10.99 -4.64 -6.62
N GLY A 86 -11.80 -5.67 -6.93
CA GLY A 86 -12.07 -6.77 -6.01
C GLY A 86 -10.81 -7.55 -5.59
N VAL A 87 -9.92 -7.85 -6.54
CA VAL A 87 -8.63 -8.51 -6.23
C VAL A 87 -7.77 -7.65 -5.31
N PHE A 88 -7.63 -6.35 -5.57
CA PHE A 88 -6.82 -5.47 -4.75
C PHE A 88 -7.43 -5.17 -3.37
N ILE A 89 -8.75 -5.31 -3.19
CA ILE A 89 -9.36 -5.36 -1.84
C ILE A 89 -8.78 -6.56 -1.05
N LEU A 90 -8.73 -7.75 -1.67
CA LEU A 90 -8.20 -8.95 -1.00
C LEU A 90 -6.70 -8.81 -0.69
N VAL A 91 -5.91 -8.26 -1.62
CA VAL A 91 -4.48 -7.97 -1.41
C VAL A 91 -4.29 -7.02 -0.22
N ALA A 92 -4.96 -5.86 -0.24
CA ALA A 92 -4.83 -4.86 0.80
C ALA A 92 -5.28 -5.40 2.17
N LEU A 93 -6.39 -6.14 2.23
CA LEU A 93 -6.84 -6.78 3.47
C LEU A 93 -5.80 -7.77 4.00
N THR A 94 -5.29 -8.65 3.13
CA THR A 94 -4.30 -9.67 3.51
C THR A 94 -3.05 -9.04 4.11
N GLU A 95 -2.46 -8.12 3.39
CA GLU A 95 -1.17 -7.54 3.76
C GLU A 95 -1.29 -6.59 4.95
N GLU A 96 -2.34 -5.76 5.00
CA GLU A 96 -2.52 -4.83 6.11
C GLU A 96 -2.91 -5.55 7.42
N ILE A 97 -3.74 -6.60 7.36
CA ILE A 97 -4.05 -7.41 8.55
C ILE A 97 -2.78 -8.05 9.09
N MET A 98 -1.96 -8.66 8.22
CA MET A 98 -0.75 -9.35 8.64
C MET A 98 0.31 -8.37 9.14
N VAL A 99 0.63 -7.32 8.36
CA VAL A 99 1.77 -6.46 8.65
C VAL A 99 1.41 -5.38 9.66
N ARG A 100 0.29 -4.67 9.49
CA ARG A 100 -0.08 -3.55 10.39
C ARG A 100 -0.92 -4.02 11.56
N GLY A 101 -1.93 -4.82 11.30
CA GLY A 101 -2.80 -5.34 12.35
C GLY A 101 -2.06 -6.24 13.33
N TYR A 102 -1.34 -7.25 12.81
CA TYR A 102 -0.68 -8.24 13.64
C TYR A 102 0.76 -7.84 13.99
N ILE A 103 1.68 -7.74 13.03
CA ILE A 103 3.12 -7.53 13.31
C ILE A 103 3.34 -6.17 13.98
N LEU A 104 2.97 -5.06 13.32
CA LEU A 104 3.14 -3.72 13.89
C LEU A 104 2.32 -3.55 15.16
N GLY A 105 1.08 -4.04 15.18
CA GLY A 105 0.22 -4.00 16.35
C GLY A 105 0.84 -4.68 17.58
N ARG A 106 1.54 -5.82 17.42
CA ARG A 106 2.28 -6.46 18.50
C ARG A 106 3.54 -5.70 18.91
N LEU A 107 4.34 -5.25 17.94
CA LEU A 107 5.55 -4.46 18.22
C LEU A 107 5.24 -3.20 19.03
N LEU A 108 4.14 -2.51 18.70
CA LEU A 108 3.70 -1.31 19.42
C LEU A 108 3.22 -1.56 20.86
N ARG A 109 3.08 -2.81 21.28
CA ARG A 109 2.76 -3.22 22.67
C ARG A 109 4.00 -3.59 23.47
N THR A 110 5.15 -3.67 22.83
CA THR A 110 6.43 -3.89 23.50
C THR A 110 6.98 -2.57 24.06
N ARG A 111 8.15 -2.64 24.68
CA ARG A 111 8.88 -1.44 25.15
C ARG A 111 9.65 -0.72 24.03
N LEU A 112 9.55 -1.20 22.80
CA LEU A 112 10.21 -0.57 21.65
C LEU A 112 9.64 0.81 21.36
N ASN A 113 10.51 1.71 20.92
CA ASN A 113 10.08 3.00 20.39
C ASN A 113 9.12 2.79 19.20
N LYS A 114 8.07 3.62 19.12
CA LYS A 114 7.04 3.50 18.07
C LYS A 114 7.61 3.59 16.64
N PHE A 115 8.62 4.42 16.42
CA PHE A 115 9.25 4.56 15.10
C PHE A 115 10.20 3.39 14.78
N LEU A 116 10.85 2.80 15.80
CA LEU A 116 11.60 1.56 15.61
C LEU A 116 10.66 0.40 15.26
N SER A 117 9.52 0.28 15.94
CA SER A 117 8.49 -0.70 15.61
C SER A 117 7.97 -0.54 14.18
N LEU A 118 7.74 0.71 13.76
CA LEU A 118 7.37 1.06 12.39
C LEU A 118 8.45 0.61 11.39
N GLY A 119 9.72 0.94 11.64
CA GLY A 119 10.84 0.56 10.78
C GLY A 119 10.98 -0.94 10.61
N ILE A 120 10.92 -1.71 11.72
CA ILE A 120 10.97 -3.18 11.68
C ILE A 120 9.84 -3.75 10.83
N SER A 121 8.60 -3.28 11.07
CA SER A 121 7.43 -3.72 10.29
C SER A 121 7.56 -3.38 8.79
N SER A 122 8.14 -2.22 8.47
CA SER A 122 8.33 -1.77 7.09
C SER A 122 9.40 -2.57 6.35
N VAL A 123 10.49 -2.92 7.03
CA VAL A 123 11.51 -3.83 6.47
C VAL A 123 10.93 -5.21 6.21
N LEU A 124 10.15 -5.75 7.15
CA LEU A 124 9.47 -7.04 6.95
C LEU A 124 8.49 -6.99 5.76
N PHE A 125 7.76 -5.88 5.60
CA PHE A 125 6.91 -5.67 4.43
C PHE A 125 7.70 -5.73 3.12
N SER A 126 8.83 -5.04 3.03
CA SER A 126 9.71 -5.07 1.85
C SER A 126 10.26 -6.48 1.59
N LEU A 127 10.67 -7.20 2.63
CA LEU A 127 11.21 -8.56 2.51
C LEU A 127 10.18 -9.56 1.97
N MET A 128 8.89 -9.38 2.23
CA MET A 128 7.82 -10.22 1.65
C MET A 128 7.74 -10.10 0.13
N HIS A 129 8.24 -9.00 -0.44
CA HIS A 129 8.26 -8.72 -1.87
C HIS A 129 9.61 -9.05 -2.54
N PHE A 130 10.55 -9.65 -1.79
CA PHE A 130 11.91 -9.91 -2.29
C PHE A 130 11.94 -10.81 -3.53
N PHE A 131 10.98 -11.69 -3.69
CA PHE A 131 10.86 -12.60 -4.83
C PHE A 131 9.93 -12.09 -5.93
N ASN A 132 9.48 -10.84 -5.87
CA ASN A 132 8.67 -10.26 -6.94
C ASN A 132 9.49 -10.12 -8.23
N PRO A 133 8.85 -10.23 -9.42
CA PRO A 133 9.52 -10.00 -10.68
C PRO A 133 10.17 -8.61 -10.75
N ASN A 134 11.35 -8.54 -11.37
CA ASN A 134 12.07 -7.28 -11.62
C ASN A 134 12.43 -6.49 -10.35
N VAL A 135 12.49 -7.14 -9.19
CA VAL A 135 12.92 -6.50 -7.95
C VAL A 135 14.40 -6.09 -8.06
N ALA A 136 14.71 -4.90 -7.56
CA ALA A 136 16.06 -4.33 -7.49
C ALA A 136 16.20 -3.50 -6.20
N PHE A 137 17.36 -2.90 -5.96
CA PHE A 137 17.61 -2.14 -4.73
C PHE A 137 16.61 -0.98 -4.52
N LEU A 138 16.38 -0.14 -5.54
CA LEU A 138 15.47 1.01 -5.42
C LEU A 138 14.01 0.58 -5.19
N PRO A 139 13.44 -0.39 -5.92
CA PRO A 139 12.15 -0.99 -5.58
C PRO A 139 12.06 -1.49 -4.12
N LEU A 140 13.06 -2.22 -3.62
CA LEU A 140 13.06 -2.70 -2.23
C LEU A 140 13.09 -1.56 -1.22
N LEU A 141 13.90 -0.53 -1.46
CA LEU A 141 13.92 0.69 -0.63
C LEU A 141 12.53 1.37 -0.64
N ASN A 142 11.92 1.49 -1.81
CA ASN A 142 10.59 2.07 -1.95
C ASN A 142 9.52 1.23 -1.26
N LEU A 143 9.64 -0.08 -1.24
CA LEU A 143 8.75 -0.95 -0.47
C LEU A 143 8.91 -0.76 1.05
N VAL A 144 10.13 -0.46 1.54
CA VAL A 144 10.32 -0.04 2.94
C VAL A 144 9.61 1.29 3.19
N LEU A 145 9.73 2.26 2.29
CA LEU A 145 9.06 3.57 2.41
C LEU A 145 7.53 3.45 2.31
N ALA A 146 7.01 2.60 1.43
CA ALA A 146 5.58 2.25 1.39
C ALA A 146 5.14 1.59 2.70
N GLY A 147 5.99 0.70 3.24
CA GLY A 147 5.82 0.13 4.57
C GLY A 147 5.69 1.19 5.66
N CYS A 148 6.55 2.21 5.63
CA CYS A 148 6.49 3.36 6.55
C CYS A 148 5.23 4.20 6.34
N LEU A 149 4.89 4.53 5.09
CA LEU A 149 3.72 5.33 4.75
C LEU A 149 2.41 4.68 5.21
N LEU A 150 2.20 3.41 4.87
CA LEU A 150 1.04 2.65 5.31
C LEU A 150 1.05 2.42 6.84
N GLY A 151 2.23 2.11 7.39
CA GLY A 151 2.39 1.85 8.82
C GLY A 151 2.16 3.09 9.69
N VAL A 152 2.55 4.28 9.24
CA VAL A 152 2.32 5.52 10.00
C VAL A 152 0.84 5.87 10.11
N THR A 153 0.01 5.55 9.11
CA THR A 153 -1.44 5.74 9.18
C THR A 153 -2.06 4.86 10.28
N PHE A 154 -1.62 3.60 10.39
CA PHE A 154 -2.02 2.71 11.49
C PHE A 154 -1.45 3.15 12.83
N LEU A 155 -0.22 3.62 12.87
CA LEU A 155 0.45 4.08 14.10
C LEU A 155 -0.40 5.12 14.85
N TYR A 156 -0.99 6.06 14.11
CA TYR A 156 -1.77 7.16 14.69
C TYR A 156 -3.27 6.85 14.84
N THR A 157 -3.87 6.10 13.92
CA THR A 157 -5.31 5.79 13.97
C THR A 157 -5.64 4.55 14.79
N ARG A 158 -4.66 3.65 14.99
CA ARG A 158 -4.88 2.31 15.58
C ARG A 158 -6.01 1.54 14.90
N ASN A 159 -6.21 1.80 13.62
CA ASN A 159 -7.25 1.21 12.80
C ASN A 159 -6.73 0.94 11.39
N LEU A 160 -7.21 -0.14 10.78
CA LEU A 160 -6.72 -0.61 9.47
C LEU A 160 -7.38 0.07 8.27
N TRP A 161 -8.50 0.78 8.44
CA TRP A 161 -9.24 1.30 7.29
C TRP A 161 -8.52 2.41 6.54
N PHE A 162 -7.66 3.20 7.19
CA PHE A 162 -6.81 4.15 6.48
C PHE A 162 -5.75 3.43 5.62
N PRO A 163 -4.87 2.56 6.18
CA PRO A 163 -3.87 1.88 5.36
C PRO A 163 -4.51 0.93 4.32
N ILE A 164 -5.60 0.22 4.63
CA ILE A 164 -6.31 -0.62 3.65
C ILE A 164 -6.80 0.22 2.46
N SER A 165 -7.44 1.36 2.72
CA SER A 165 -7.92 2.23 1.66
C SER A 165 -6.79 2.81 0.84
N LEU A 166 -5.74 3.32 1.48
CA LEU A 166 -4.56 3.84 0.80
C LEU A 166 -3.91 2.76 -0.08
N HIS A 167 -3.70 1.55 0.44
CA HIS A 167 -3.09 0.44 -0.27
C HIS A 167 -3.95 -0.05 -1.45
N LEU A 168 -5.27 -0.22 -1.24
CA LEU A 168 -6.22 -0.58 -2.29
C LEU A 168 -6.14 0.39 -3.46
N PHE A 169 -6.33 1.69 -3.18
CA PHE A 169 -6.34 2.71 -4.23
C PHE A 169 -4.96 2.96 -4.82
N TRP A 170 -3.89 2.75 -4.06
CA TRP A 170 -2.53 2.71 -4.56
C TRP A 170 -2.40 1.69 -5.70
N ASN A 171 -2.66 0.43 -5.44
CA ASN A 171 -2.51 -0.64 -6.42
C ASN A 171 -3.47 -0.49 -7.60
N TRP A 172 -4.72 -0.12 -7.32
CA TRP A 172 -5.74 0.00 -8.35
C TRP A 172 -5.51 1.20 -9.27
N LEU A 173 -5.10 2.35 -8.75
CA LEU A 173 -4.72 3.50 -9.57
C LEU A 173 -3.46 3.20 -10.38
N GLN A 174 -2.44 2.61 -9.77
CA GLN A 174 -1.17 2.31 -10.43
C GLN A 174 -1.35 1.41 -11.65
N GLY A 175 -1.96 0.24 -11.48
CA GLY A 175 -2.07 -0.75 -12.54
C GLY A 175 -3.32 -0.55 -13.42
N PRO A 176 -4.50 -0.94 -12.95
CA PRO A 176 -5.73 -0.94 -13.76
C PRO A 176 -6.13 0.43 -14.32
N VAL A 177 -5.87 1.52 -13.61
CA VAL A 177 -6.23 2.86 -14.10
C VAL A 177 -5.12 3.47 -14.94
N LEU A 178 -3.92 3.61 -14.38
CA LEU A 178 -2.83 4.33 -15.03
C LEU A 178 -1.98 3.47 -15.98
N GLY A 179 -1.93 2.14 -15.81
CA GLY A 179 -1.24 1.26 -16.74
C GLY A 179 0.22 0.95 -16.39
N TYR A 180 0.69 1.28 -15.19
CA TYR A 180 1.97 0.79 -14.69
C TYR A 180 1.89 -0.67 -14.25
N LYS A 181 3.01 -1.36 -14.19
CA LYS A 181 3.11 -2.61 -13.43
C LYS A 181 2.93 -2.33 -11.94
N VAL A 182 2.32 -3.25 -11.20
CA VAL A 182 2.20 -3.20 -9.74
C VAL A 182 3.16 -4.23 -9.16
N SER A 183 4.17 -3.77 -8.44
CA SER A 183 5.22 -4.64 -7.87
C SER A 183 5.80 -5.64 -8.88
N GLY A 184 6.05 -5.16 -10.11
CA GLY A 184 6.62 -5.94 -11.20
C GLY A 184 5.63 -6.77 -12.01
N THR A 185 4.32 -6.75 -11.70
CA THR A 185 3.30 -7.58 -12.35
C THR A 185 2.20 -6.77 -13.05
N ILE A 186 1.58 -7.37 -14.07
CA ILE A 186 0.37 -6.86 -14.73
C ILE A 186 -0.77 -7.82 -14.38
N LEU A 187 -1.83 -7.32 -13.80
CA LEU A 187 -2.98 -8.11 -13.38
C LEU A 187 -4.04 -8.26 -14.50
N CYS A 188 -4.28 -7.18 -15.23
CA CYS A 188 -5.32 -7.09 -16.27
C CYS A 188 -5.00 -5.96 -17.26
N SER A 189 -5.85 -5.76 -18.26
CA SER A 189 -5.78 -4.58 -19.14
C SER A 189 -6.04 -3.30 -18.34
N SER A 190 -5.30 -2.25 -18.66
CA SER A 190 -5.42 -0.95 -18.00
C SER A 190 -6.29 0.02 -18.80
N LEU A 191 -6.89 0.99 -18.11
CA LEU A 191 -7.65 2.08 -18.71
C LEU A 191 -6.74 2.94 -19.61
N LEU A 192 -5.58 3.38 -19.10
CA LEU A 192 -4.59 4.10 -19.90
C LEU A 192 -3.56 3.12 -20.46
N GLN A 193 -3.26 3.27 -21.76
CA GLN A 193 -2.18 2.55 -22.42
C GLN A 193 -0.94 3.43 -22.36
N LEU A 194 0.12 2.94 -21.72
CA LEU A 194 1.35 3.69 -21.52
C LEU A 194 2.47 3.16 -22.43
N GLN A 195 3.28 4.10 -22.89
CA GLN A 195 4.57 3.86 -23.52
C GLN A 195 5.66 4.53 -22.68
N PHE A 196 6.71 3.78 -22.40
CA PHE A 196 7.90 4.25 -21.72
C PHE A 196 9.03 4.40 -22.75
N PRO A 197 9.79 5.53 -22.74
CA PRO A 197 10.90 5.70 -23.68
C PRO A 197 12.00 4.65 -23.43
N ASP A 198 12.47 4.54 -22.20
CA ASP A 198 13.45 3.56 -21.74
C ASP A 198 13.16 3.18 -20.29
N ASN A 199 13.57 1.96 -19.88
CA ASN A 199 13.49 1.58 -18.48
C ASN A 199 14.57 2.30 -17.66
N ASN A 200 14.17 3.15 -16.75
CA ASN A 200 15.08 3.93 -15.91
C ASN A 200 14.54 4.18 -14.50
N ILE A 201 15.36 4.83 -13.65
CA ILE A 201 15.00 5.11 -12.27
C ILE A 201 13.93 6.20 -12.09
N LEU A 202 13.64 7.01 -13.13
CA LEU A 202 12.63 8.06 -13.05
C LEU A 202 11.22 7.50 -13.28
N ASN A 203 11.09 6.53 -14.21
CA ASN A 203 9.79 5.90 -14.51
C ASN A 203 9.55 4.60 -13.74
N GLY A 204 10.58 4.05 -13.08
CA GLY A 204 10.52 2.83 -12.26
C GLY A 204 10.70 1.53 -13.03
N GLY A 205 10.92 1.63 -14.36
CA GLY A 205 11.25 0.50 -15.22
C GLY A 205 10.24 -0.64 -15.17
N ASP A 206 10.76 -1.85 -15.17
CA ASP A 206 9.94 -3.07 -15.17
C ASP A 206 9.27 -3.41 -13.84
N PHE A 207 9.62 -2.71 -12.76
CA PHE A 207 8.91 -2.87 -11.48
C PHE A 207 7.61 -2.04 -11.43
N GLY A 208 7.56 -0.97 -12.20
CA GLY A 208 6.47 -0.01 -12.24
C GLY A 208 6.77 1.25 -11.42
N PHE A 209 5.79 2.15 -11.25
CA PHE A 209 5.96 3.45 -10.60
C PHE A 209 6.60 3.35 -9.20
N GLU A 210 6.32 2.29 -8.46
CA GLU A 210 6.94 1.98 -7.16
C GLU A 210 8.46 1.83 -7.22
N GLY A 211 9.03 1.52 -8.38
CA GLY A 211 10.48 1.46 -8.60
C GLY A 211 11.12 2.83 -8.89
N SER A 212 10.36 3.92 -8.94
CA SER A 212 10.86 5.23 -9.35
C SER A 212 11.34 6.09 -8.20
N ILE A 213 12.30 6.99 -8.51
CA ILE A 213 12.75 8.00 -7.54
C ILE A 213 11.69 9.07 -7.30
N ILE A 214 10.79 9.28 -8.26
CA ILE A 214 9.61 10.16 -8.08
C ILE A 214 8.74 9.61 -6.95
N CYS A 215 8.47 8.31 -6.97
CA CYS A 215 7.73 7.63 -5.90
C CYS A 215 8.45 7.73 -4.55
N THR A 216 9.79 7.55 -4.52
CA THR A 216 10.63 7.73 -3.31
C THR A 216 10.36 9.07 -2.64
N VAL A 217 10.50 10.16 -3.40
CA VAL A 217 10.34 11.53 -2.89
C VAL A 217 8.93 11.76 -2.39
N LEU A 218 7.92 11.36 -3.17
CA LEU A 218 6.51 11.53 -2.80
C LEU A 218 6.15 10.76 -1.52
N MET A 219 6.63 9.53 -1.36
CA MET A 219 6.39 8.75 -0.15
C MET A 219 7.04 9.38 1.09
N ILE A 220 8.28 9.88 0.97
CA ILE A 220 8.96 10.58 2.07
C ILE A 220 8.17 11.82 2.48
N LEU A 221 7.79 12.66 1.51
CA LEU A 221 7.03 13.88 1.79
C LEU A 221 5.68 13.57 2.42
N MET A 222 4.93 12.61 1.88
CA MET A 222 3.61 12.24 2.39
C MET A 222 3.70 11.64 3.80
N THR A 223 4.67 10.76 4.04
CA THR A 223 4.92 10.19 5.38
C THR A 223 5.26 11.30 6.39
N GLY A 224 6.14 12.23 6.01
CA GLY A 224 6.50 13.38 6.83
C GLY A 224 5.30 14.28 7.14
N CYS A 225 4.46 14.57 6.14
CA CYS A 225 3.23 15.35 6.32
C CYS A 225 2.25 14.67 7.29
N ILE A 226 2.06 13.35 7.18
CA ILE A 226 1.17 12.59 8.09
C ILE A 226 1.71 12.65 9.52
N ILE A 227 3.01 12.39 9.72
CA ILE A 227 3.65 12.46 11.05
C ILE A 227 3.47 13.86 11.64
N TRP A 228 3.83 14.89 10.88
CA TRP A 228 3.71 16.28 11.31
C TRP A 228 2.28 16.65 11.72
N TYR A 229 1.29 16.28 10.92
CA TYR A 229 -0.12 16.55 11.20
C TYR A 229 -0.57 15.93 12.52
N PHE A 230 -0.28 14.65 12.74
CA PHE A 230 -0.74 13.97 13.95
C PHE A 230 0.04 14.36 15.20
N GLU A 231 1.36 14.58 15.11
CA GLU A 231 2.15 15.04 16.26
C GLU A 231 1.74 16.46 16.66
N ARG A 232 1.50 17.38 15.71
CA ARG A 232 0.99 18.72 16.00
C ARG A 232 -0.40 18.70 16.65
N LYS A 233 -1.30 17.86 16.15
CA LYS A 233 -2.64 17.71 16.73
C LYS A 233 -2.58 17.23 18.17
N LYS A 234 -1.66 16.33 18.49
CA LYS A 234 -1.43 15.86 19.85
C LYS A 234 -0.98 16.96 20.79
N GLN A 235 -0.10 17.86 20.33
CA GLN A 235 0.36 19.00 21.12
C GLN A 235 -0.72 20.04 21.40
N MET A 236 -1.68 20.23 20.47
CA MET A 236 -2.80 21.17 20.66
C MET A 236 -3.94 20.65 21.54
N SER A 237 -3.91 19.37 21.92
CA SER A 237 -4.91 18.74 22.80
C SER A 237 -4.49 18.70 24.28
N PHE A 238 -3.39 19.34 24.63
CA PHE A 238 -2.89 19.63 25.96
C PHE A 238 -2.96 21.13 26.22
#